data_c9a1108310036652d525f689ef4950d8
#
_entry.id   c9a1108310036652d525f689ef4950d8
#
_cell.length_a   1.000
_cell.length_b   1.000
_cell.length_c   1.000
_cell.angle_alpha   90.00
_cell.angle_beta   90.00
_cell.angle_gamma   90.00
#
_symmetry.space_group_name_H-M   'P 1'
#
loop_
_entity.id
_entity.type
_entity.pdbx_description
1 polymer ?
#
loop_
_entity_poly.entity_id
_entity_poly.type
_entity_poly.pdbx_seq_one_letter_code
_entity_poly.pdbx_strand_id
1 'polypeptide(L)'
;ERIFELEKGIRQIEAKTKDGRTIRGLMVFGLANARKVVNDILEAKMNVDVVEVMACNFGCVGGGGQPYPNDTQARQSRSKQLKELVAVKSLISPTENYHMRKLYEEVPNLHELIHTSYRPRKRIVQEDVEVLPASNGEKVMVKVCLGTSCYLKGSYKLLSELIELAKRKDYSSVEIVGTFCLENCDHSPNVLVDDKLIGEANLEKVEAEIEKXLQRRVHDASQTNV
;
A
#
# COMPACT_ATOMS: atom_id res chain seq x y z
N GLU A 1 -1.24 19.51 -20.81
CA GLU A 1 -1.05 18.52 -19.74
C GLU A 1 0.13 17.62 -20.06
N ARG A 2 0.99 17.38 -19.07
CA ARG A 2 2.16 16.51 -19.19
C ARG A 2 2.20 15.55 -18.01
N ILE A 3 2.57 14.30 -18.25
CA ILE A 3 2.67 13.26 -17.22
C ILE A 3 4.09 12.70 -17.23
N PHE A 4 4.72 12.67 -16.08
CA PHE A 4 6.09 12.16 -15.90
C PHE A 4 6.08 11.07 -14.84
N GLU A 5 6.72 9.94 -15.09
CA GLU A 5 6.95 8.94 -14.04
C GLU A 5 8.22 9.31 -13.28
N LEU A 6 8.09 9.73 -12.02
CA LEU A 6 9.23 10.09 -11.17
C LEU A 6 9.92 8.84 -10.62
N GLU A 7 9.12 7.91 -10.12
CA GLU A 7 9.55 6.63 -9.58
C GLU A 7 8.44 5.62 -9.82
N LYS A 8 8.72 4.34 -9.64
CA LYS A 8 7.72 3.28 -9.74
C LYS A 8 6.53 3.56 -8.81
N GLY A 9 5.38 3.84 -9.39
CA GLY A 9 4.15 4.13 -8.65
C GLY A 9 4.00 5.58 -8.18
N ILE A 10 4.85 6.50 -8.63
CA ILE A 10 4.71 7.94 -8.38
C ILE A 10 4.83 8.68 -9.71
N ARG A 11 3.74 9.32 -10.13
CA ARG A 11 3.69 10.09 -11.38
C ARG A 11 3.38 11.55 -11.08
N GLN A 12 4.10 12.45 -11.71
CA GLN A 12 3.83 13.88 -11.67
C GLN A 12 2.99 14.28 -12.88
N ILE A 13 2.00 15.12 -12.63
CA ILE A 13 1.17 15.74 -13.66
C ILE A 13 1.42 17.24 -13.60
N GLU A 14 1.65 17.86 -14.76
CA GLU A 14 1.68 19.31 -14.89
C GLU A 14 0.54 19.75 -15.80
N ALA A 15 -0.27 20.67 -15.33
CA ALA A 15 -1.37 21.25 -16.10
C ALA A 15 -1.33 22.76 -15.99
N LYS A 16 -1.62 23.44 -17.08
CA LYS A 16 -1.77 24.90 -17.09
C LYS A 16 -3.25 25.27 -16.94
N THR A 17 -3.52 26.17 -16.04
CA THR A 17 -4.86 26.76 -15.86
C THR A 17 -5.13 27.81 -16.92
N LYS A 18 -6.38 28.23 -17.07
CA LYS A 18 -6.80 29.27 -18.05
C LYS A 18 -6.14 30.61 -17.78
N ASP A 19 -5.80 30.91 -16.52
CA ASP A 19 -5.12 32.14 -16.10
C ASP A 19 -3.58 32.05 -16.17
N GLY A 20 -3.06 30.95 -16.76
CA GLY A 20 -1.62 30.78 -17.04
C GLY A 20 -0.78 30.18 -15.93
N ARG A 21 -1.35 29.88 -14.75
CA ARG A 21 -0.63 29.24 -13.66
C ARG A 21 -0.34 27.77 -14.01
N THR A 22 0.76 27.24 -13.53
CA THR A 22 1.07 25.82 -13.62
C THR A 22 0.69 25.13 -12.31
N ILE A 23 -0.15 24.11 -12.40
CA ILE A 23 -0.51 23.25 -11.28
C ILE A 23 0.34 21.98 -11.39
N ARG A 24 1.00 21.62 -10.30
CA ARG A 24 1.76 20.34 -10.19
C ARG A 24 1.04 19.40 -9.27
N GLY A 25 0.63 18.26 -9.81
CA GLY A 25 -0.03 17.20 -9.06
C GLY A 25 0.84 15.95 -9.00
N LEU A 26 0.61 15.12 -7.99
CA LEU A 26 1.15 13.76 -7.94
C LEU A 26 0.01 12.76 -7.94
N MET A 27 0.19 11.68 -8.70
CA MET A 27 -0.60 10.44 -8.59
C MET A 27 0.30 9.42 -7.90
N VAL A 28 -0.12 8.96 -6.73
CA VAL A 28 0.69 8.07 -5.87
C VAL A 28 -0.04 6.74 -5.70
N PHE A 29 0.58 5.67 -6.14
CA PHE A 29 0.03 4.31 -6.12
C PHE A 29 0.70 3.50 -5.02
N GLY A 30 -0.09 3.05 -4.05
CA GLY A 30 0.35 2.26 -2.90
C GLY A 30 0.68 3.11 -1.67
N LEU A 31 0.34 2.58 -0.50
CA LEU A 31 0.51 3.33 0.76
C LEU A 31 1.98 3.49 1.18
N ALA A 32 2.87 2.59 0.73
CA ALA A 32 4.30 2.76 0.97
C ALA A 32 4.82 4.01 0.24
N ASN A 33 4.45 4.18 -1.03
CA ASN A 33 4.77 5.38 -1.82
C ASN A 33 4.12 6.63 -1.22
N ALA A 34 2.87 6.52 -0.74
CA ALA A 34 2.18 7.64 -0.08
C ALA A 34 2.95 8.11 1.16
N ARG A 35 3.44 7.16 1.99
CA ARG A 35 4.25 7.48 3.17
C ARG A 35 5.52 8.23 2.77
N LYS A 36 6.21 7.77 1.73
CA LYS A 36 7.40 8.43 1.21
C LYS A 36 7.10 9.86 0.78
N VAL A 37 6.07 10.05 -0.06
CA VAL A 37 5.67 11.37 -0.57
C VAL A 37 5.31 12.33 0.57
N VAL A 38 4.56 11.87 1.58
CA VAL A 38 4.21 12.68 2.75
C VAL A 38 5.49 13.12 3.47
N ASN A 39 6.43 12.22 3.71
CA ASN A 39 7.69 12.56 4.36
C ASN A 39 8.50 13.59 3.55
N ASP A 40 8.60 13.39 2.23
CA ASP A 40 9.32 14.32 1.34
C ASP A 40 8.69 15.72 1.33
N ILE A 41 7.36 15.81 1.43
CA ILE A 41 6.64 17.10 1.56
C ILE A 41 6.95 17.75 2.92
N LEU A 42 6.86 16.98 4.01
CA LEU A 42 7.10 17.47 5.38
C LEU A 42 8.55 17.96 5.55
N GLU A 43 9.49 17.32 4.86
CA GLU A 43 10.91 17.68 4.89
C GLU A 43 11.26 18.77 3.85
N ALA A 44 10.26 19.34 3.17
CA ALA A 44 10.42 20.36 2.12
C ALA A 44 11.31 19.92 0.93
N LYS A 45 11.42 18.61 0.71
CA LYS A 45 12.15 18.05 -0.44
C LYS A 45 11.30 18.08 -1.72
N MET A 46 10.00 18.27 -1.58
CA MET A 46 9.04 18.21 -2.68
C MET A 46 7.98 19.31 -2.51
N ASN A 47 7.73 20.04 -3.58
CA ASN A 47 6.73 21.10 -3.61
C ASN A 47 5.69 20.80 -4.70
N VAL A 48 4.46 20.48 -4.29
CA VAL A 48 3.35 20.14 -5.17
C VAL A 48 2.06 20.79 -4.67
N ASP A 49 1.14 21.03 -5.60
CA ASP A 49 -0.13 21.71 -5.30
C ASP A 49 -1.21 20.71 -4.86
N VAL A 50 -1.17 19.48 -5.38
CA VAL A 50 -2.17 18.44 -5.07
C VAL A 50 -1.53 17.06 -5.12
N VAL A 51 -1.98 16.16 -4.25
CA VAL A 51 -1.56 14.75 -4.24
C VAL A 51 -2.80 13.86 -4.25
N GLU A 52 -2.92 13.01 -5.28
CA GLU A 52 -3.92 11.94 -5.33
C GLU A 52 -3.28 10.65 -4.84
N VAL A 53 -3.80 10.11 -3.75
CA VAL A 53 -3.28 8.85 -3.16
C VAL A 53 -4.25 7.71 -3.47
N MET A 54 -3.74 6.68 -4.15
CA MET A 54 -4.46 5.42 -4.37
C MET A 54 -3.82 4.34 -3.50
N ALA A 55 -4.61 3.74 -2.60
CA ALA A 55 -4.11 2.74 -1.65
C ALA A 55 -3.51 1.50 -2.34
N CYS A 56 -4.06 1.15 -3.52
CA CYS A 56 -3.60 -0.02 -4.28
C CYS A 56 -2.49 0.36 -5.26
N ASN A 57 -1.48 -0.51 -5.42
CA ASN A 57 -0.28 -0.23 -6.24
C ASN A 57 -0.56 0.05 -7.72
N PHE A 58 -1.64 -0.46 -8.26
CA PHE A 58 -2.04 -0.25 -9.66
C PHE A 58 -3.32 0.57 -9.77
N GLY A 59 -3.71 1.26 -8.69
CA GLY A 59 -5.02 1.89 -8.62
C GLY A 59 -6.13 0.86 -8.65
N CYS A 60 -7.29 1.21 -9.23
CA CYS A 60 -8.48 0.36 -9.21
C CYS A 60 -8.28 -0.98 -9.95
N VAL A 61 -7.42 -1.04 -10.95
CA VAL A 61 -7.16 -2.30 -11.68
C VAL A 61 -6.43 -3.34 -10.84
N GLY A 62 -5.81 -2.91 -9.73
CA GLY A 62 -5.16 -3.80 -8.76
C GLY A 62 -5.91 -3.93 -7.44
N GLY A 63 -7.09 -3.35 -7.33
CA GLY A 63 -7.88 -3.31 -6.10
C GLY A 63 -8.53 -4.64 -5.73
N GLY A 64 -8.99 -4.74 -4.49
CA GLY A 64 -9.58 -5.96 -3.94
C GLY A 64 -10.91 -6.36 -4.54
N GLY A 65 -11.59 -5.45 -5.25
CA GLY A 65 -12.85 -5.73 -5.96
C GLY A 65 -12.67 -6.35 -7.35
N GLN A 66 -11.44 -6.52 -7.80
CA GLN A 66 -11.17 -7.09 -9.13
C GLN A 66 -11.31 -8.62 -9.13
N PRO A 67 -11.73 -9.22 -10.27
CA PRO A 67 -11.78 -10.67 -10.38
C PRO A 67 -10.41 -11.34 -10.18
N TYR A 68 -10.42 -12.55 -9.69
CA TYR A 68 -9.22 -13.37 -9.59
C TYR A 68 -8.87 -13.95 -10.99
N PRO A 69 -7.59 -14.06 -11.39
CA PRO A 69 -6.41 -13.66 -10.63
C PRO A 69 -6.16 -12.15 -10.61
N ASN A 70 -5.44 -11.66 -9.60
CA ASN A 70 -5.05 -10.26 -9.47
C ASN A 70 -3.52 -10.13 -9.42
N ASP A 71 -2.85 -10.86 -10.30
CA ASP A 71 -1.40 -10.85 -10.48
C ASP A 71 -0.95 -9.69 -11.38
N THR A 72 0.33 -9.57 -11.60
CA THR A 72 0.92 -8.49 -12.42
C THR A 72 0.41 -8.52 -13.86
N GLN A 73 0.28 -9.71 -14.46
CA GLN A 73 -0.18 -9.87 -15.83
C GLN A 73 -1.64 -9.41 -15.98
N ALA A 74 -2.51 -9.82 -15.06
CA ALA A 74 -3.92 -9.42 -15.07
C ALA A 74 -4.07 -7.89 -14.92
N ARG A 75 -3.29 -7.28 -14.02
CA ARG A 75 -3.30 -5.81 -13.82
C ARG A 75 -2.84 -5.06 -15.05
N GLN A 76 -1.78 -5.55 -15.70
CA GLN A 76 -1.27 -4.95 -16.95
C GLN A 76 -2.30 -5.04 -18.07
N SER A 77 -2.95 -6.20 -18.22
CA SER A 77 -4.00 -6.42 -19.22
C SER A 77 -5.19 -5.48 -19.00
N ARG A 78 -5.68 -5.37 -17.76
CA ARG A 78 -6.78 -4.44 -17.40
C ARG A 78 -6.40 -2.99 -17.68
N SER A 79 -5.19 -2.60 -17.32
CA SER A 79 -4.70 -1.24 -17.55
C SER A 79 -4.63 -0.91 -19.04
N LYS A 80 -4.14 -1.87 -19.84
CA LYS A 80 -4.09 -1.72 -21.31
C LYS A 80 -5.49 -1.55 -21.89
N GLN A 81 -6.43 -2.43 -21.50
CA GLN A 81 -7.83 -2.37 -21.99
C GLN A 81 -8.51 -1.04 -21.64
N LEU A 82 -8.28 -0.53 -20.40
CA LEU A 82 -8.83 0.77 -20.00
C LEU A 82 -8.27 1.91 -20.87
N LYS A 83 -6.98 1.90 -21.16
CA LYS A 83 -6.35 2.91 -22.05
C LYS A 83 -6.94 2.87 -23.46
N GLU A 84 -7.16 1.68 -23.97
CA GLU A 84 -7.77 1.49 -25.30
C GLU A 84 -9.21 2.00 -25.31
N LEU A 85 -9.98 1.72 -24.25
CA LEU A 85 -11.36 2.22 -24.11
C LEU A 85 -11.40 3.76 -24.02
N VAL A 86 -10.52 4.37 -23.25
CA VAL A 86 -10.44 5.84 -23.12
C VAL A 86 -10.10 6.47 -24.47
N ALA A 87 -9.19 5.86 -25.23
CA ALA A 87 -8.75 6.39 -26.54
C ALA A 87 -9.88 6.48 -27.56
N VAL A 88 -10.93 5.64 -27.45
CA VAL A 88 -12.05 5.65 -28.40
C VAL A 88 -13.28 6.40 -27.86
N LYS A 89 -13.25 6.94 -26.64
CA LYS A 89 -14.37 7.69 -26.07
C LYS A 89 -14.42 9.13 -26.59
N SER A 90 -15.63 9.58 -26.93
CA SER A 90 -15.87 10.96 -27.33
C SER A 90 -16.08 11.90 -26.14
N LEU A 91 -16.57 11.36 -25.00
CA LEU A 91 -16.78 12.13 -23.77
C LEU A 91 -15.66 11.78 -22.79
N ILE A 92 -14.86 12.75 -22.42
CA ILE A 92 -13.70 12.58 -21.52
C ILE A 92 -14.03 13.01 -20.09
N SER A 93 -14.89 14.04 -19.95
CA SER A 93 -15.25 14.58 -18.64
C SER A 93 -16.65 14.12 -18.20
N PRO A 94 -16.85 13.74 -16.94
CA PRO A 94 -18.19 13.46 -16.42
C PRO A 94 -19.16 14.63 -16.58
N THR A 95 -18.67 15.87 -16.54
CA THR A 95 -19.50 17.08 -16.70
C THR A 95 -20.04 17.25 -18.12
N GLU A 96 -19.46 16.56 -19.10
CA GLU A 96 -19.96 16.55 -20.48
C GLU A 96 -21.07 15.52 -20.70
N ASN A 97 -21.25 14.60 -19.75
CA ASN A 97 -22.25 13.54 -19.86
C ASN A 97 -23.66 14.11 -19.60
N TYR A 98 -24.52 13.97 -20.57
CA TYR A 98 -25.90 14.44 -20.49
C TYR A 98 -26.65 13.88 -19.29
N HIS A 99 -26.51 12.59 -19.02
CA HIS A 99 -27.21 11.94 -17.91
C HIS A 99 -26.74 12.47 -16.55
N MET A 100 -25.46 12.78 -16.43
CA MET A 100 -24.91 13.38 -15.19
C MET A 100 -25.47 14.80 -14.99
N ARG A 101 -25.50 15.62 -16.05
CA ARG A 101 -26.06 16.97 -15.95
C ARG A 101 -27.53 16.92 -15.54
N LYS A 102 -28.30 16.06 -16.21
CA LYS A 102 -29.73 15.87 -15.91
C LYS A 102 -29.95 15.43 -14.45
N LEU A 103 -29.10 14.51 -13.95
CA LEU A 103 -29.18 14.03 -12.56
C LEU A 103 -29.00 15.21 -11.58
N TYR A 104 -28.01 16.08 -11.83
CA TYR A 104 -27.77 17.27 -10.99
C TYR A 104 -28.94 18.27 -11.06
N GLU A 105 -29.61 18.35 -12.19
CA GLU A 105 -30.79 19.22 -12.34
C GLU A 105 -32.03 18.65 -11.63
N GLU A 106 -32.22 17.34 -11.66
CA GLU A 106 -33.42 16.68 -11.14
C GLU A 106 -33.36 16.37 -9.63
N VAL A 107 -32.16 16.30 -9.07
CA VAL A 107 -31.99 15.96 -7.65
C VAL A 107 -31.32 17.13 -6.91
N PRO A 108 -32.11 18.00 -6.27
CA PRO A 108 -31.61 19.27 -5.70
C PRO A 108 -30.50 19.11 -4.63
N ASN A 109 -30.52 18.01 -3.87
CA ASN A 109 -29.54 17.75 -2.81
C ASN A 109 -28.56 16.62 -3.18
N LEU A 110 -28.36 16.40 -4.47
CA LEU A 110 -27.49 15.30 -4.95
C LEU A 110 -26.09 15.35 -4.32
N HIS A 111 -25.50 16.54 -4.20
CA HIS A 111 -24.18 16.72 -3.61
C HIS A 111 -24.11 16.12 -2.18
N GLU A 112 -25.13 16.37 -1.37
CA GLU A 112 -25.18 15.83 0.00
C GLU A 112 -25.38 14.30 0.00
N LEU A 113 -26.17 13.79 -0.96
CA LEU A 113 -26.47 12.36 -1.05
C LEU A 113 -25.26 11.52 -1.47
N ILE A 114 -24.42 12.06 -2.38
CA ILE A 114 -23.29 11.31 -2.93
C ILE A 114 -21.98 11.49 -2.14
N HIS A 115 -21.90 12.50 -1.26
CA HIS A 115 -20.69 12.73 -0.45
C HIS A 115 -20.78 12.02 0.89
N THR A 116 -19.75 11.23 1.21
CA THR A 116 -19.67 10.49 2.45
C THR A 116 -19.15 11.36 3.57
N SER A 117 -19.85 11.35 4.70
CA SER A 117 -19.36 11.94 5.96
C SER A 117 -18.70 10.87 6.81
N TYR A 118 -17.45 11.09 7.18
CA TYR A 118 -16.69 10.13 7.98
C TYR A 118 -16.86 10.44 9.46
N ARG A 119 -17.37 9.44 10.21
CA ARG A 119 -17.47 9.50 11.67
C ARG A 119 -16.40 8.60 12.25
N PRO A 120 -15.63 9.06 13.24
CA PRO A 120 -14.67 8.18 13.90
C PRO A 120 -15.39 6.96 14.49
N ARG A 121 -14.93 5.79 14.15
CA ARG A 121 -15.42 4.53 14.73
C ARG A 121 -14.26 3.90 15.47
N LYS A 122 -14.50 3.41 16.68
CA LYS A 122 -13.54 2.53 17.35
C LYS A 122 -13.30 1.35 16.39
N ARG A 123 -12.09 1.22 15.89
CA ARG A 123 -11.71 -0.03 15.27
C ARG A 123 -11.84 -1.12 16.33
N ILE A 124 -12.45 -2.23 15.97
CA ILE A 124 -12.28 -3.45 16.76
C ILE A 124 -10.83 -3.87 16.45
N VAL A 125 -9.89 -3.21 17.11
CA VAL A 125 -8.52 -3.70 17.15
C VAL A 125 -8.59 -4.89 18.08
N GLN A 126 -8.31 -6.07 17.60
CA GLN A 126 -7.87 -7.12 18.50
C GLN A 126 -6.70 -6.50 19.27
N GLU A 127 -6.79 -6.52 20.59
CA GLU A 127 -5.92 -5.77 21.50
C GLU A 127 -4.42 -6.07 21.35
N ASP A 128 -4.07 -7.00 20.47
CA ASP A 128 -2.73 -7.55 20.32
C ASP A 128 -1.95 -7.06 19.08
N VAL A 129 -2.54 -6.20 18.22
CA VAL A 129 -1.80 -5.68 17.06
C VAL A 129 -1.45 -4.22 17.28
N GLU A 130 -0.45 -3.97 18.09
CA GLU A 130 0.19 -2.65 18.14
C GLU A 130 1.10 -2.49 16.92
N VAL A 131 0.85 -1.47 16.13
CA VAL A 131 1.79 -1.02 15.10
C VAL A 131 2.82 -0.14 15.83
N LEU A 132 3.87 -0.77 16.33
CA LEU A 132 4.92 -0.06 17.04
C LEU A 132 5.87 0.63 16.04
N PRO A 133 6.39 1.80 16.38
CA PRO A 133 7.44 2.44 15.57
C PRO A 133 8.71 1.56 15.53
N ALA A 134 9.44 1.65 14.43
CA ALA A 134 10.63 0.84 14.23
C ALA A 134 11.61 0.96 15.41
N SER A 135 11.95 -0.15 16.03
CA SER A 135 12.92 -0.20 17.12
C SER A 135 14.36 -0.07 16.60
N ASN A 136 15.23 0.51 17.41
CA ASN A 136 16.64 0.75 17.09
C ASN A 136 17.44 -0.58 17.07
N GLY A 137 17.45 -1.28 15.95
CA GLY A 137 18.46 -2.27 15.58
C GLY A 137 18.72 -3.52 16.44
N GLU A 138 18.17 -3.61 17.65
CA GLU A 138 18.46 -4.72 18.57
C GLU A 138 17.60 -5.97 18.36
N LYS A 139 16.41 -5.81 17.74
CA LYS A 139 15.44 -6.91 17.57
C LYS A 139 15.37 -7.38 16.12
N VAL A 140 15.12 -8.67 15.92
CA VAL A 140 14.77 -9.22 14.60
C VAL A 140 13.39 -8.65 14.21
N MET A 141 13.33 -7.92 13.12
CA MET A 141 12.11 -7.26 12.66
C MET A 141 11.36 -8.13 11.64
N VAL A 142 10.15 -8.55 11.96
CA VAL A 142 9.30 -9.36 11.07
C VAL A 142 8.13 -8.50 10.60
N LYS A 143 8.11 -8.14 9.32
CA LYS A 143 7.07 -7.29 8.72
C LYS A 143 6.17 -8.13 7.80
N VAL A 144 4.93 -8.35 8.19
CA VAL A 144 3.95 -9.11 7.40
C VAL A 144 3.18 -8.16 6.50
N CYS A 145 3.25 -8.40 5.20
CA CYS A 145 2.55 -7.57 4.20
C CYS A 145 1.03 -7.70 4.34
N LEU A 146 0.35 -6.58 4.56
CA LEU A 146 -1.12 -6.51 4.63
C LEU A 146 -1.73 -5.83 3.39
N GLY A 147 -0.96 -5.74 2.30
CA GLY A 147 -1.48 -5.31 1.01
C GLY A 147 -2.54 -6.28 0.48
N THR A 148 -3.41 -5.80 -0.41
CA THR A 148 -4.63 -6.51 -0.86
C THR A 148 -4.38 -7.97 -1.26
N SER A 149 -3.38 -8.23 -2.11
CA SER A 149 -3.10 -9.60 -2.58
C SER A 149 -2.66 -10.52 -1.43
N CYS A 150 -1.81 -10.03 -0.56
CA CYS A 150 -1.33 -10.78 0.60
C CYS A 150 -2.47 -11.04 1.60
N TYR A 151 -3.28 -10.01 1.86
CA TYR A 151 -4.45 -10.13 2.75
C TYR A 151 -5.41 -11.22 2.26
N LEU A 152 -5.76 -11.18 0.96
CA LEU A 152 -6.67 -12.16 0.35
C LEU A 152 -6.10 -13.59 0.38
N LYS A 153 -4.77 -13.73 0.41
CA LYS A 153 -4.08 -15.02 0.51
C LYS A 153 -3.69 -15.37 1.96
N GLY A 154 -4.31 -14.73 2.94
CA GLY A 154 -4.24 -15.13 4.34
C GLY A 154 -3.10 -14.53 5.16
N SER A 155 -2.48 -13.43 4.72
CA SER A 155 -1.37 -12.81 5.49
C SER A 155 -1.80 -12.33 6.89
N TYR A 156 -3.06 -11.92 7.06
CA TYR A 156 -3.57 -11.53 8.38
C TYR A 156 -3.59 -12.73 9.35
N LYS A 157 -4.00 -13.89 8.86
CA LYS A 157 -3.98 -15.13 9.65
C LYS A 157 -2.52 -15.49 10.01
N LEU A 158 -1.60 -15.40 9.03
CA LEU A 158 -0.18 -15.64 9.24
C LEU A 158 0.40 -14.67 10.29
N LEU A 159 0.03 -13.39 10.25
CA LEU A 159 0.43 -12.39 11.26
C LEU A 159 0.01 -12.84 12.67
N SER A 160 -1.25 -13.26 12.83
CA SER A 160 -1.77 -13.74 14.12
C SER A 160 -1.01 -14.98 14.61
N GLU A 161 -0.78 -15.94 13.72
CA GLU A 161 -0.03 -17.18 14.03
C GLU A 161 1.40 -16.88 14.45
N LEU A 162 2.06 -15.92 13.81
CA LEU A 162 3.43 -15.50 14.14
C LEU A 162 3.48 -14.82 15.52
N ILE A 163 2.50 -13.97 15.84
CA ILE A 163 2.40 -13.34 17.17
C ILE A 163 2.21 -14.41 18.26
N GLU A 164 1.35 -15.39 18.03
CA GLU A 164 1.15 -16.51 18.95
C GLU A 164 2.41 -17.36 19.11
N LEU A 165 3.10 -17.64 18.02
CA LEU A 165 4.37 -18.36 18.01
C LEU A 165 5.42 -17.61 18.86
N ALA A 166 5.55 -16.30 18.68
CA ALA A 166 6.50 -15.47 19.42
C ALA A 166 6.22 -15.49 20.92
N LYS A 167 4.95 -15.42 21.32
CA LYS A 167 4.54 -15.55 22.73
C LYS A 167 4.88 -16.93 23.29
N ARG A 168 4.59 -18.00 22.54
CA ARG A 168 4.80 -19.38 22.96
C ARG A 168 6.29 -19.74 23.13
N LYS A 169 7.13 -19.21 22.23
CA LYS A 169 8.60 -19.46 22.24
C LYS A 169 9.40 -18.40 23.01
N ASP A 170 8.71 -17.45 23.62
CA ASP A 170 9.30 -16.32 24.35
C ASP A 170 10.38 -15.59 23.51
N TYR A 171 10.02 -15.22 22.28
CA TYR A 171 10.90 -14.50 21.37
C TYR A 171 10.97 -13.00 21.74
N SER A 172 11.57 -12.69 22.91
CA SER A 172 11.71 -11.31 23.42
C SER A 172 12.53 -10.40 22.48
N SER A 173 13.41 -11.00 21.68
CA SER A 173 14.25 -10.29 20.70
C SER A 173 13.65 -10.28 19.29
N VAL A 174 12.34 -10.57 19.12
CA VAL A 174 11.65 -10.53 17.83
C VAL A 174 10.52 -9.52 17.91
N GLU A 175 10.40 -8.68 16.91
CA GLU A 175 9.29 -7.73 16.79
C GLU A 175 8.49 -8.05 15.53
N ILE A 176 7.19 -8.32 15.67
CA ILE A 176 6.31 -8.73 14.58
C ILE A 176 5.27 -7.65 14.35
N VAL A 177 5.23 -7.09 13.14
CA VAL A 177 4.32 -6.00 12.78
C VAL A 177 3.67 -6.22 11.42
N GLY A 178 2.49 -5.66 11.22
CA GLY A 178 1.91 -5.52 9.90
C GLY A 178 2.58 -4.38 9.13
N THR A 179 2.75 -4.52 7.83
CA THR A 179 3.37 -3.48 6.99
C THR A 179 2.56 -3.22 5.72
N PHE A 180 2.86 -2.11 5.08
CA PHE A 180 2.33 -1.77 3.76
C PHE A 180 2.84 -2.75 2.70
N CYS A 181 2.26 -2.67 1.49
CA CYS A 181 2.58 -3.58 0.40
C CYS A 181 4.10 -3.61 0.09
N LEU A 182 4.65 -4.82 0.06
CA LEU A 182 6.06 -5.09 -0.27
C LEU A 182 6.31 -5.27 -1.77
N GLU A 183 5.29 -5.03 -2.59
CA GLU A 183 5.33 -5.04 -4.07
C GLU A 183 5.75 -6.37 -4.72
N ASN A 184 5.63 -7.48 -4.01
CA ASN A 184 5.91 -8.84 -4.52
C ASN A 184 4.62 -9.66 -4.61
N CYS A 185 3.58 -9.08 -5.22
CA CYS A 185 2.20 -9.62 -5.18
C CYS A 185 2.04 -10.98 -5.84
N ASP A 186 2.87 -11.29 -6.82
CA ASP A 186 2.81 -12.57 -7.54
C ASP A 186 3.16 -13.75 -6.62
N HIS A 187 4.00 -13.50 -5.61
CA HIS A 187 4.43 -14.49 -4.61
C HIS A 187 3.77 -14.26 -3.24
N SER A 188 2.52 -13.76 -3.24
CA SER A 188 1.77 -13.56 -1.99
C SER A 188 1.43 -14.88 -1.28
N PRO A 189 1.36 -14.90 0.07
CA PRO A 189 1.64 -13.80 0.99
C PRO A 189 3.14 -13.55 1.18
N ASN A 190 3.48 -12.31 1.56
CA ASN A 190 4.88 -11.88 1.70
C ASN A 190 5.18 -11.45 3.13
N VAL A 191 6.36 -11.84 3.61
CA VAL A 191 6.90 -11.42 4.91
C VAL A 191 8.35 -10.97 4.70
N LEU A 192 8.72 -9.86 5.31
CA LEU A 192 10.10 -9.38 5.35
C LEU A 192 10.66 -9.65 6.75
N VAL A 193 11.74 -10.43 6.83
CA VAL A 193 12.46 -10.70 8.08
C VAL A 193 13.80 -9.95 7.99
N ASP A 194 13.93 -8.90 8.78
CA ASP A 194 14.99 -7.88 8.62
C ASP A 194 15.02 -7.40 7.16
N ASP A 195 16.03 -7.76 6.37
CA ASP A 195 16.18 -7.37 4.97
C ASP A 195 15.80 -8.49 3.99
N LYS A 196 15.39 -9.65 4.48
CA LYS A 196 15.10 -10.81 3.63
C LYS A 196 13.62 -10.96 3.35
N LEU A 197 13.24 -10.78 2.08
CA LEU A 197 11.87 -10.96 1.62
C LEU A 197 11.57 -12.45 1.39
N ILE A 198 10.49 -12.94 2.02
CA ILE A 198 9.98 -14.30 1.88
C ILE A 198 8.65 -14.25 1.15
N GLY A 199 8.62 -14.76 -0.07
CA GLY A 199 7.39 -14.93 -0.85
C GLY A 199 6.75 -16.28 -0.60
N GLU A 200 5.44 -16.38 -0.88
CA GLU A 200 4.65 -17.58 -0.57
C GLU A 200 4.89 -18.03 0.87
N ALA A 201 4.88 -17.02 1.75
CA ALA A 201 5.24 -17.18 3.15
C ALA A 201 4.22 -18.02 3.90
N ASN A 202 4.72 -18.90 4.75
CA ASN A 202 3.94 -19.66 5.72
C ASN A 202 4.67 -19.65 7.06
N LEU A 203 4.03 -20.16 8.09
CA LEU A 203 4.57 -20.14 9.45
C LEU A 203 5.96 -20.78 9.52
N GLU A 204 6.14 -21.96 8.92
CA GLU A 204 7.40 -22.73 8.94
C GLU A 204 8.57 -21.97 8.29
N LYS A 205 8.33 -21.39 7.10
CA LYS A 205 9.36 -20.62 6.36
C LYS A 205 9.81 -19.40 7.15
N VAL A 206 8.85 -18.69 7.74
CA VAL A 206 9.14 -17.47 8.50
C VAL A 206 9.83 -17.79 9.81
N GLU A 207 9.36 -18.81 10.54
CA GLU A 207 9.98 -19.28 11.78
C GLU A 207 11.44 -19.69 11.55
N ALA A 208 11.71 -20.49 10.52
CA ALA A 208 13.07 -20.92 10.17
C ALA A 208 13.99 -19.72 9.91
N GLU A 209 13.49 -18.67 9.31
CA GLU A 209 14.28 -17.46 9.04
C GLU A 209 14.48 -16.62 10.30
N ILE A 210 13.47 -16.53 11.16
CA ILE A 210 13.60 -15.88 12.48
C ILE A 210 14.72 -16.57 13.29
N GLU A 211 14.70 -17.88 13.36
CA GLU A 211 15.71 -18.66 14.09
C GLU A 211 17.12 -18.43 13.55
N LYS A 212 17.31 -18.35 12.30
CA LYS A 212 18.59 -17.95 11.70
C LYS A 212 19.02 -16.54 12.08
N UNK A 213 18.16 -15.61 12.09
CA UNK A 213 18.41 -14.40 12.40
C UNK A 213 18.79 -14.33 13.71
N LEU A 214 18.16 -15.00 14.71
CA LEU A 214 18.52 -15.05 16.16
C LEU A 214 19.88 -15.68 16.42
N GLN A 215 20.17 -16.80 15.78
CA GLN A 215 21.47 -17.48 15.89
C GLN A 215 22.64 -16.60 15.47
N ARG A 216 22.51 -15.86 14.39
CA ARG A 216 23.56 -14.93 13.90
C ARG A 216 23.86 -13.85 14.94
N ARG A 217 22.83 -13.25 15.52
CA ARG A 217 22.98 -12.19 16.53
C ARG A 217 23.66 -12.70 17.82
N VAL A 218 23.37 -13.93 18.24
CA VAL A 218 24.06 -14.57 19.38
C VAL A 218 25.55 -14.78 19.06
N HIS A 219 25.85 -15.20 17.84
CA HIS A 219 27.25 -15.42 17.41
C HIS A 219 28.03 -14.09 17.37
N ASP A 220 27.45 -13.05 16.79
CA ASP A 220 28.08 -11.73 16.67
C ASP A 220 28.31 -11.09 18.05
N ALA A 221 27.34 -11.21 18.97
CA ALA A 221 27.46 -10.71 20.34
C ALA A 221 28.59 -11.43 21.12
N SER A 222 28.87 -12.72 20.82
CA SER A 222 29.93 -13.47 21.45
C SER A 222 31.32 -13.09 20.93
N GLN A 223 31.43 -12.53 19.73
CA GLN A 223 32.70 -12.08 19.13
C GLN A 223 33.09 -10.65 19.55
N THR A 224 32.14 -9.82 20.00
CA THR A 224 32.39 -8.42 20.42
C THR A 224 32.88 -8.32 21.88
N ASN A 225 32.89 -9.42 22.63
CA ASN A 225 33.28 -9.43 24.03
C ASN A 225 34.71 -10.02 24.26
N VAL A 226 35.61 -10.02 23.24
CA VAL A 226 36.99 -10.48 23.33
C VAL A 226 37.95 -9.30 23.22
#